data_6186bacd6394ba0b048b23ad79edb2c8
#
_entry.id   6186bacd6394ba0b048b23ad79edb2c8
#
_cell.length_a   1.000
_cell.length_b   1.000
_cell.length_c   1.000
_cell.angle_alpha   90.00
_cell.angle_beta   90.00
_cell.angle_gamma   90.00
#
_symmetry.space_group_name_H-M   'P 1'
#
loop_
_entity.id
_entity.type
_entity.pdbx_description
1 polymer ?
#
loop_
_entity_poly.entity_id
_entity_poly.type
_entity_poly.pdbx_seq_one_letter_code
_entity_poly.pdbx_strand_id
1 'polypeptide(L)'
;ALFTLTITKYHHYILPAIPPAAILVALFLDDLLERRVAGSKFLILASVGVLAMATFDMIKQPARWVWMYTYLYDANWARGVPKGTPILYYCIAFGVLGLLLLWPRARKAAVALAVAVAVVGGGIVLNWYQLKVAPNWSQKSAIASYYKLRKGPQEQLVAWQFNWRGETWYTAAEVVVAKSLDNSAIQQYLRERPDRRFFFITERSRYPSLRN
;
A
#
# COMPACT_ATOMS: atom_id res chain seq x y z
N ALA A 1 -10.29 5.68 18.99
CA ALA A 1 -11.74 5.90 19.02
C ALA A 1 -12.21 6.73 17.82
N LEU A 2 -11.65 7.95 17.56
CA LEU A 2 -12.14 8.84 16.50
C LEU A 2 -12.10 8.17 15.11
N PHE A 3 -10.98 7.58 14.73
CA PHE A 3 -10.83 6.89 13.44
C PHE A 3 -11.64 5.60 13.32
N THR A 4 -12.10 5.05 14.44
CA THR A 4 -12.93 3.85 14.44
C THR A 4 -14.39 4.17 14.10
N LEU A 5 -14.83 5.40 14.37
CA LEU A 5 -16.19 5.89 14.13
C LEU A 5 -16.42 6.43 12.72
N THR A 6 -15.34 6.66 11.94
CA THR A 6 -15.48 7.16 10.57
C THR A 6 -16.00 6.07 9.64
N ILE A 7 -16.94 6.42 8.76
CA ILE A 7 -17.52 5.51 7.76
C ILE A 7 -16.46 5.11 6.72
N THR A 8 -15.62 6.07 6.31
CA THR A 8 -14.56 5.85 5.32
C THR A 8 -13.25 5.51 6.04
N LYS A 9 -12.79 4.27 5.93
CA LYS A 9 -11.58 3.77 6.61
C LYS A 9 -10.48 3.49 5.60
N TYR A 10 -9.67 4.49 5.32
CA TYR A 10 -8.44 4.27 4.58
C TYR A 10 -7.29 3.99 5.53
N HIS A 11 -6.46 3.01 5.21
CA HIS A 11 -5.33 2.59 6.04
C HIS A 11 -4.34 3.73 6.33
N HIS A 12 -4.16 4.68 5.41
CA HIS A 12 -3.27 5.83 5.62
C HIS A 12 -3.79 6.82 6.67
N TYR A 13 -5.06 6.77 7.05
CA TYR A 13 -5.59 7.62 8.14
C TYR A 13 -5.04 7.21 9.51
N ILE A 14 -4.50 6.01 9.66
CA ILE A 14 -3.85 5.57 10.89
C ILE A 14 -2.40 6.07 11.02
N LEU A 15 -1.77 6.54 9.92
CA LEU A 15 -0.39 7.00 9.93
C LEU A 15 -0.07 8.03 11.01
N PRO A 16 -0.93 9.05 11.29
CA PRO A 16 -0.68 9.99 12.39
C PRO A 16 -0.66 9.36 13.79
N ALA A 17 -1.27 8.17 13.95
CA ALA A 17 -1.28 7.45 15.22
C ALA A 17 -0.01 6.58 15.43
N ILE A 18 0.78 6.33 14.40
CA ILE A 18 1.98 5.49 14.49
C ILE A 18 3.05 6.09 15.41
N PRO A 19 3.44 7.39 15.31
CA PRO A 19 4.43 7.96 16.22
C PRO A 19 4.02 7.86 17.70
N PRO A 20 2.83 8.30 18.13
CA PRO A 20 2.43 8.16 19.53
C PRO A 20 2.31 6.69 19.97
N ALA A 21 1.85 5.78 19.11
CA ALA A 21 1.83 4.36 19.41
C ALA A 21 3.25 3.79 19.62
N ALA A 22 4.22 4.20 18.80
CA ALA A 22 5.61 3.81 18.95
C ALA A 22 6.21 4.29 20.28
N ILE A 23 5.87 5.51 20.71
CA ILE A 23 6.29 6.04 22.01
C ILE A 23 5.70 5.19 23.14
N LEU A 24 4.41 4.87 23.11
CA LEU A 24 3.79 4.02 24.12
C LEU A 24 4.41 2.63 24.19
N VAL A 25 4.73 2.04 23.05
CA VAL A 25 5.44 0.74 23.00
C VAL A 25 6.85 0.88 23.60
N ALA A 26 7.58 1.96 23.29
CA ALA A 26 8.91 2.19 23.83
C ALA A 26 8.88 2.34 25.35
N LEU A 27 7.94 3.13 25.90
CA LEU A 27 7.75 3.28 27.35
C LEU A 27 7.40 1.95 28.01
N PHE A 28 6.49 1.16 27.42
CA PHE A 28 6.16 -0.16 27.93
C PHE A 28 7.37 -1.10 27.96
N LEU A 29 8.19 -1.09 26.90
CA LEU A 29 9.39 -1.92 26.83
C LEU A 29 10.44 -1.47 27.86
N ASP A 30 10.59 -0.17 28.09
CA ASP A 30 11.48 0.39 29.10
C ASP A 30 11.05 -0.06 30.52
N ASP A 31 9.78 0.14 30.86
CA ASP A 31 9.22 -0.33 32.13
C ASP A 31 9.37 -1.85 32.34
N LEU A 32 9.22 -2.61 31.25
CA LEU A 32 9.41 -4.06 31.27
C LEU A 32 10.86 -4.45 31.53
N LEU A 33 11.82 -3.73 30.95
CA LEU A 33 13.26 -3.94 31.12
C LEU A 33 13.72 -3.57 32.54
N GLU A 34 13.22 -2.45 33.06
CA GLU A 34 13.52 -1.98 34.40
C GLU A 34 12.74 -2.71 35.52
N ARG A 35 11.90 -3.68 35.13
CA ARG A 35 11.05 -4.46 36.06
C ARG A 35 10.05 -3.62 36.85
N ARG A 36 9.74 -2.41 36.40
CA ARG A 36 8.73 -1.53 37.03
C ARG A 36 7.33 -2.09 36.88
N VAL A 37 7.09 -2.83 35.77
CA VAL A 37 5.82 -3.53 35.52
C VAL A 37 6.10 -5.02 35.49
N ALA A 38 5.37 -5.78 36.29
CA ALA A 38 5.25 -7.22 36.08
C ALA A 38 4.57 -7.40 34.74
N GLY A 39 5.37 -7.70 33.69
CA GLY A 39 4.86 -7.80 32.33
C GLY A 39 3.66 -8.73 32.32
N SER A 40 2.50 -8.18 32.01
CA SER A 40 1.26 -8.96 31.99
C SER A 40 1.44 -10.08 30.96
N LYS A 41 1.63 -11.28 31.46
CA LYS A 41 1.70 -12.49 30.60
C LYS A 41 0.50 -12.56 29.65
N PHE A 42 -0.66 -12.12 30.15
CA PHE A 42 -1.87 -12.03 29.36
C PHE A 42 -1.73 -11.07 28.16
N LEU A 43 -1.21 -9.87 28.38
CA LEU A 43 -1.03 -8.89 27.29
C LEU A 43 -0.02 -9.38 26.24
N ILE A 44 1.07 -9.99 26.68
CA ILE A 44 2.06 -10.56 25.75
C ILE A 44 1.42 -11.69 24.93
N LEU A 45 0.73 -12.62 25.58
CA LEU A 45 0.07 -13.74 24.89
C LEU A 45 -1.06 -13.27 23.98
N ALA A 46 -1.85 -12.29 24.41
CA ALA A 46 -2.89 -11.68 23.56
C ALA A 46 -2.29 -11.01 22.33
N SER A 47 -1.19 -10.26 22.48
CA SER A 47 -0.50 -9.62 21.35
C SER A 47 0.08 -10.64 20.37
N VAL A 48 0.70 -11.69 20.86
CA VAL A 48 1.18 -12.81 20.03
C VAL A 48 0.03 -13.51 19.33
N GLY A 49 -1.10 -13.73 20.01
CA GLY A 49 -2.32 -14.30 19.45
C GLY A 49 -2.90 -13.46 18.31
N VAL A 50 -3.03 -12.15 18.51
CA VAL A 50 -3.49 -11.21 17.46
C VAL A 50 -2.53 -11.22 16.26
N LEU A 51 -1.21 -11.21 16.51
CA LEU A 51 -0.21 -11.31 15.46
C LEU A 51 -0.32 -12.62 14.68
N ALA A 52 -0.54 -13.75 15.37
CA ALA A 52 -0.73 -15.05 14.75
C ALA A 52 -2.00 -15.09 13.88
N MET A 53 -3.11 -14.55 14.39
CA MET A 53 -4.36 -14.44 13.61
C MET A 53 -4.20 -13.59 12.35
N ALA A 54 -3.59 -12.42 12.48
CA ALA A 54 -3.31 -11.54 11.35
C ALA A 54 -2.40 -12.23 10.33
N THR A 55 -1.34 -12.89 10.79
CA THR A 55 -0.41 -13.65 9.95
C THR A 55 -1.11 -14.77 9.18
N PHE A 56 -1.98 -15.50 9.86
CA PHE A 56 -2.74 -16.59 9.26
C PHE A 56 -3.69 -16.12 8.16
N ASP A 57 -4.43 -15.01 8.40
CA ASP A 57 -5.29 -14.40 7.38
C ASP A 57 -4.49 -13.95 6.16
N MET A 58 -3.35 -13.36 6.40
CA MET A 58 -2.44 -12.88 5.37
C MET A 58 -1.82 -14.00 4.53
N ILE A 59 -1.49 -15.15 5.12
CA ILE A 59 -0.99 -16.32 4.39
C ILE A 59 -2.07 -16.92 3.52
N LYS A 60 -3.29 -17.03 4.07
CA LYS A 60 -4.44 -17.57 3.32
C LYS A 60 -4.87 -16.67 2.16
N GLN A 61 -4.75 -15.35 2.33
CA GLN A 61 -5.21 -14.37 1.36
C GLN A 61 -4.14 -13.29 1.08
N PRO A 62 -3.02 -13.67 0.46
CA PRO A 62 -1.90 -12.76 0.21
C PRO A 62 -2.30 -11.55 -0.65
N ALA A 63 -3.36 -11.66 -1.46
CA ALA A 63 -3.91 -10.54 -2.22
C ALA A 63 -4.45 -9.41 -1.33
N ARG A 64 -4.95 -9.70 -0.12
CA ARG A 64 -5.45 -8.66 0.80
C ARG A 64 -4.36 -7.67 1.24
N TRP A 65 -3.12 -8.12 1.33
CA TRP A 65 -1.99 -7.22 1.59
C TRP A 65 -1.83 -6.16 0.53
N VAL A 66 -1.98 -6.59 -0.70
CA VAL A 66 -1.86 -5.71 -1.84
C VAL A 66 -3.03 -4.74 -1.87
N TRP A 67 -4.24 -5.20 -1.51
CA TRP A 67 -5.42 -4.36 -1.42
C TRP A 67 -5.27 -3.23 -0.38
N MET A 68 -4.49 -3.42 0.66
CA MET A 68 -4.14 -2.33 1.59
C MET A 68 -3.46 -1.15 0.88
N TYR A 69 -2.74 -1.41 -0.22
CA TYR A 69 -2.03 -0.39 -1.00
C TYR A 69 -2.73 -0.03 -2.30
N THR A 70 -3.56 -0.90 -2.84
CA THR A 70 -4.17 -0.75 -4.18
C THR A 70 -5.67 -0.50 -4.16
N TYR A 71 -6.29 -0.40 -3.00
CA TYR A 71 -7.72 -0.11 -2.83
C TYR A 71 -8.66 -1.02 -3.60
N LEU A 72 -8.33 -2.29 -3.75
CA LEU A 72 -9.13 -3.27 -4.53
C LEU A 72 -9.23 -2.96 -6.02
N TYR A 73 -8.36 -2.13 -6.56
CA TYR A 73 -8.34 -1.95 -8.01
C TYR A 73 -7.94 -3.25 -8.69
N ASP A 74 -8.61 -3.55 -9.81
CA ASP A 74 -8.32 -4.69 -10.67
C ASP A 74 -6.92 -4.55 -11.29
N ALA A 75 -5.91 -4.75 -10.46
CA ALA A 75 -4.54 -4.85 -10.92
C ALA A 75 -4.32 -6.27 -11.45
N ASN A 76 -4.20 -6.42 -12.74
CA ASN A 76 -3.66 -7.64 -13.31
C ASN A 76 -2.21 -7.78 -12.85
N TRP A 77 -1.98 -8.67 -11.92
CA TRP A 77 -0.64 -9.05 -11.48
C TRP A 77 0.06 -9.81 -12.59
N ALA A 78 0.66 -9.11 -13.52
CA ALA A 78 1.37 -9.72 -14.67
C ALA A 78 2.48 -10.71 -14.26
N ARG A 79 2.96 -10.61 -13.01
CA ARG A 79 3.98 -11.49 -12.43
C ARG A 79 3.48 -12.33 -11.25
N GLY A 80 2.16 -12.45 -11.09
CA GLY A 80 1.55 -13.09 -9.93
C GLY A 80 1.60 -12.23 -8.65
N VAL A 81 0.71 -12.54 -7.70
CA VAL A 81 0.69 -11.87 -6.39
C VAL A 81 1.98 -12.22 -5.64
N PRO A 82 2.70 -11.24 -5.05
CA PRO A 82 3.89 -11.52 -4.28
C PRO A 82 3.62 -12.57 -3.19
N LYS A 83 4.52 -13.55 -3.06
CA LYS A 83 4.38 -14.58 -2.04
C LYS A 83 4.43 -13.94 -0.65
N GLY A 84 3.51 -14.34 0.22
CA GLY A 84 3.46 -13.88 1.61
C GLY A 84 4.57 -14.47 2.51
N THR A 85 5.41 -15.35 1.97
CA THR A 85 6.47 -16.06 2.72
C THR A 85 7.42 -15.13 3.50
N PRO A 86 7.93 -14.01 2.96
CA PRO A 86 8.80 -13.11 3.73
C PRO A 86 8.10 -12.50 4.93
N ILE A 87 6.81 -12.22 4.80
CA ILE A 87 5.99 -11.64 5.87
C ILE A 87 5.71 -12.69 6.94
N LEU A 88 5.48 -13.94 6.53
CA LEU A 88 5.37 -15.07 7.46
C LEU A 88 6.60 -15.15 8.36
N TYR A 89 7.81 -15.16 7.79
CA TYR A 89 9.04 -15.22 8.58
C TYR A 89 9.18 -14.02 9.52
N TYR A 90 8.82 -12.83 9.07
CA TYR A 90 8.81 -11.64 9.88
C TYR A 90 7.85 -11.75 11.07
N CYS A 91 6.63 -12.22 10.84
CA CYS A 91 5.64 -12.42 11.90
C CYS A 91 6.04 -13.54 12.87
N ILE A 92 6.65 -14.64 12.38
CA ILE A 92 7.20 -15.70 13.23
C ILE A 92 8.30 -15.12 14.13
N ALA A 93 9.22 -14.34 13.57
CA ALA A 93 10.29 -13.70 14.35
C ALA A 93 9.72 -12.83 15.47
N PHE A 94 8.74 -11.97 15.19
CA PHE A 94 8.09 -11.16 16.22
C PHE A 94 7.30 -11.98 17.23
N GLY A 95 6.63 -13.06 16.79
CA GLY A 95 5.95 -13.99 17.69
C GLY A 95 6.91 -14.64 18.70
N VAL A 96 8.04 -15.16 18.20
CA VAL A 96 9.09 -15.75 19.03
C VAL A 96 9.68 -14.73 20.01
N LEU A 97 9.99 -13.52 19.52
CA LEU A 97 10.51 -12.45 20.36
C LEU A 97 9.50 -12.03 21.43
N GLY A 98 8.21 -11.95 21.08
CA GLY A 98 7.13 -11.70 22.03
C GLY A 98 7.07 -12.77 23.12
N LEU A 99 7.18 -14.05 22.78
CA LEU A 99 7.25 -15.15 23.75
C LEU A 99 8.49 -15.09 24.63
N LEU A 100 9.64 -14.69 24.08
CA LEU A 100 10.88 -14.50 24.87
C LEU A 100 10.75 -13.40 25.93
N LEU A 101 9.88 -12.40 25.74
CA LEU A 101 9.58 -11.38 26.76
C LEU A 101 8.96 -11.97 28.04
N LEU A 102 8.35 -13.15 27.97
CA LEU A 102 7.84 -13.88 29.15
C LEU A 102 8.98 -14.31 30.08
N TRP A 103 10.19 -14.45 29.56
CA TRP A 103 11.35 -14.91 30.31
C TRP A 103 12.21 -13.74 30.77
N PRO A 104 12.25 -13.40 32.07
CA PRO A 104 12.93 -12.21 32.56
C PRO A 104 14.41 -12.09 32.19
N ARG A 105 15.12 -13.23 32.10
CA ARG A 105 16.54 -13.26 31.72
C ARG A 105 16.79 -12.97 30.25
N ALA A 106 15.81 -13.25 29.37
CA ALA A 106 15.92 -13.06 27.92
C ALA A 106 15.41 -11.68 27.44
N ARG A 107 14.73 -10.91 28.30
CA ARG A 107 14.04 -9.66 27.90
C ARG A 107 14.94 -8.67 27.19
N LYS A 108 16.15 -8.39 27.71
CA LYS A 108 17.06 -7.43 27.07
C LYS A 108 17.46 -7.88 25.67
N ALA A 109 17.80 -9.16 25.51
CA ALA A 109 18.13 -9.73 24.20
C ALA A 109 16.92 -9.73 23.27
N ALA A 110 15.73 -10.06 23.76
CA ALA A 110 14.49 -10.06 22.99
C ALA A 110 14.14 -8.65 22.47
N VAL A 111 14.26 -7.61 23.31
CA VAL A 111 14.02 -6.22 22.90
C VAL A 111 15.06 -5.77 21.86
N ALA A 112 16.35 -6.04 22.09
CA ALA A 112 17.39 -5.69 21.13
C ALA A 112 17.19 -6.37 19.77
N LEU A 113 16.84 -7.66 19.78
CA LEU A 113 16.52 -8.41 18.57
C LEU A 113 15.24 -7.91 17.90
N ALA A 114 14.23 -7.52 18.67
CA ALA A 114 12.99 -6.95 18.12
C ALA A 114 13.27 -5.64 17.36
N VAL A 115 14.10 -4.76 17.93
CA VAL A 115 14.53 -3.53 17.25
C VAL A 115 15.31 -3.86 15.97
N ALA A 116 16.26 -4.78 16.03
CA ALA A 116 17.02 -5.21 14.86
C ALA A 116 16.12 -5.79 13.76
N VAL A 117 15.18 -6.67 14.12
CA VAL A 117 14.20 -7.26 13.19
C VAL A 117 13.27 -6.17 12.61
N ALA A 118 12.86 -5.18 13.41
CA ALA A 118 12.04 -4.08 12.93
C ALA A 118 12.79 -3.23 11.89
N VAL A 119 14.05 -2.89 12.15
CA VAL A 119 14.87 -2.10 11.22
C VAL A 119 15.14 -2.88 9.93
N VAL A 120 15.61 -4.12 10.04
CA VAL A 120 15.89 -4.97 8.87
C VAL A 120 14.62 -5.28 8.08
N GLY A 121 13.53 -5.64 8.76
CA GLY A 121 12.25 -5.92 8.13
C GLY A 121 11.63 -4.69 7.47
N GLY A 122 11.70 -3.53 8.11
CA GLY A 122 11.31 -2.26 7.52
C GLY A 122 12.12 -1.95 6.26
N GLY A 123 13.44 -2.17 6.31
CA GLY A 123 14.32 -2.05 5.16
C GLY A 123 13.93 -3.00 4.01
N ILE A 124 13.62 -4.27 4.32
CA ILE A 124 13.14 -5.25 3.33
C ILE A 124 11.80 -4.82 2.73
N VAL A 125 10.84 -4.40 3.57
CA VAL A 125 9.53 -3.96 3.09
C VAL A 125 9.66 -2.75 2.17
N LEU A 126 10.42 -1.75 2.56
CA LEU A 126 10.56 -0.51 1.78
C LEU A 126 11.39 -0.70 0.50
N ASN A 127 12.53 -1.38 0.58
CA ASN A 127 13.49 -1.43 -0.52
C ASN A 127 13.32 -2.64 -1.44
N TRP A 128 12.62 -3.67 -1.02
CA TRP A 128 12.42 -4.87 -1.82
C TRP A 128 10.95 -5.14 -2.13
N TYR A 129 10.09 -5.20 -1.11
CA TYR A 129 8.69 -5.55 -1.31
C TYR A 129 7.92 -4.45 -2.03
N GLN A 130 8.05 -3.20 -1.58
CA GLN A 130 7.40 -2.05 -2.22
C GLN A 130 7.84 -1.87 -3.68
N LEU A 131 9.12 -2.06 -3.98
CA LEU A 131 9.62 -1.98 -5.35
C LEU A 131 9.06 -3.10 -6.25
N LYS A 132 8.76 -4.28 -5.70
CA LYS A 132 8.10 -5.36 -6.46
C LYS A 132 6.61 -5.12 -6.67
N VAL A 133 5.96 -4.48 -5.71
CA VAL A 133 4.52 -4.19 -5.75
C VAL A 133 4.22 -2.95 -6.60
N ALA A 134 5.06 -1.92 -6.54
CA ALA A 134 4.84 -0.64 -7.21
C ALA A 134 4.50 -0.73 -8.72
N PRO A 135 5.10 -1.61 -9.54
CA PRO A 135 4.73 -1.72 -10.95
C PRO A 135 3.27 -2.14 -11.20
N ASN A 136 2.61 -2.77 -10.23
CA ASN A 136 1.25 -3.28 -10.40
C ASN A 136 0.17 -2.22 -10.09
N TRP A 137 0.54 -1.14 -9.43
CA TRP A 137 -0.35 -0.01 -9.13
C TRP A 137 0.11 1.29 -9.76
N SER A 138 1.30 1.31 -10.31
CA SER A 138 1.85 2.49 -10.98
C SER A 138 1.38 2.55 -12.43
N GLN A 139 1.00 3.74 -12.87
CA GLN A 139 0.68 4.03 -14.27
C GLN A 139 1.91 4.17 -15.16
N LYS A 140 3.11 4.06 -14.59
CA LYS A 140 4.38 4.26 -15.29
C LYS A 140 4.49 3.44 -16.58
N SER A 141 4.10 2.16 -16.53
CA SER A 141 4.18 1.28 -17.70
C SER A 141 3.20 1.67 -18.82
N ALA A 142 1.97 2.07 -18.46
CA ALA A 142 0.97 2.52 -19.41
C ALA A 142 1.41 3.83 -20.10
N ILE A 143 1.91 4.78 -19.31
CA ILE A 143 2.41 6.05 -19.85
C ILE A 143 3.69 5.87 -20.65
N ALA A 144 4.59 4.98 -20.24
CA ALA A 144 5.75 4.62 -21.07
C ALA A 144 5.34 4.01 -22.42
N SER A 145 4.27 3.22 -22.45
CA SER A 145 3.71 2.68 -23.69
C SER A 145 3.12 3.79 -24.57
N TYR A 146 2.41 4.74 -23.96
CA TYR A 146 1.95 5.93 -24.68
C TYR A 146 3.09 6.68 -25.35
N TYR A 147 4.18 6.99 -24.62
CA TYR A 147 5.34 7.69 -25.17
C TYR A 147 6.05 6.91 -26.28
N LYS A 148 6.02 5.58 -26.24
CA LYS A 148 6.56 4.73 -27.33
C LYS A 148 5.69 4.72 -28.58
N LEU A 149 4.37 4.84 -28.42
CA LEU A 149 3.41 4.69 -29.52
C LEU A 149 3.03 6.01 -30.15
N ARG A 150 3.19 7.15 -29.45
CA ARG A 150 2.89 8.47 -29.99
C ARG A 150 3.92 8.87 -31.05
N LYS A 151 3.46 9.45 -32.14
CA LYS A 151 4.30 9.94 -33.24
C LYS A 151 4.77 11.38 -33.04
N GLY A 152 4.11 12.14 -32.16
CA GLY A 152 4.47 13.53 -31.90
C GLY A 152 3.65 14.12 -30.74
N PRO A 153 3.99 15.36 -30.30
CA PRO A 153 3.34 16.01 -29.18
C PRO A 153 1.87 16.35 -29.42
N GLN A 154 1.43 16.38 -30.68
CA GLN A 154 0.01 16.57 -31.05
C GLN A 154 -0.87 15.39 -30.73
N GLU A 155 -0.31 14.19 -30.56
CA GLU A 155 -1.03 12.99 -30.13
C GLU A 155 -1.09 12.95 -28.58
N GLN A 156 -2.15 13.52 -28.03
CA GLN A 156 -2.29 13.74 -26.60
C GLN A 156 -2.86 12.53 -25.86
N LEU A 157 -2.51 12.42 -24.58
CA LEU A 157 -3.09 11.49 -23.63
C LEU A 157 -4.31 12.13 -22.95
N VAL A 158 -5.43 11.45 -22.96
CA VAL A 158 -6.68 11.84 -22.28
C VAL A 158 -6.91 10.89 -21.11
N ALA A 159 -7.00 11.43 -19.91
CA ALA A 159 -7.40 10.68 -18.72
C ALA A 159 -8.92 10.70 -18.63
N TRP A 160 -9.55 9.61 -19.07
CA TRP A 160 -11.00 9.49 -19.18
C TRP A 160 -11.61 9.00 -17.87
N GLN A 161 -12.42 9.87 -17.24
CA GLN A 161 -13.05 9.60 -15.94
C GLN A 161 -12.04 9.08 -14.90
N PHE A 162 -10.81 9.58 -14.97
CA PHE A 162 -9.67 9.05 -14.29
C PHE A 162 -8.81 10.21 -13.78
N ASN A 163 -8.46 10.21 -12.49
CA ASN A 163 -7.66 11.27 -11.91
C ASN A 163 -6.86 10.72 -10.73
N TRP A 164 -5.85 9.93 -11.04
CA TRP A 164 -4.99 9.28 -10.06
C TRP A 164 -3.70 10.02 -9.79
N ARG A 165 -3.52 11.17 -10.44
CA ARG A 165 -2.33 12.00 -10.39
C ARG A 165 -1.07 11.37 -11.00
N GLY A 166 -1.01 10.05 -11.19
CA GLY A 166 0.12 9.39 -11.84
C GLY A 166 0.24 9.82 -13.29
N GLU A 167 -0.88 9.93 -14.02
CA GLU A 167 -0.93 10.46 -15.37
C GLU A 167 -0.40 11.89 -15.44
N THR A 168 -0.81 12.74 -14.50
CA THR A 168 -0.34 14.13 -14.42
C THR A 168 1.16 14.18 -14.10
N TRP A 169 1.62 13.36 -13.16
CA TRP A 169 3.02 13.31 -12.75
C TRP A 169 3.94 12.83 -13.87
N TYR A 170 3.62 11.69 -14.49
CA TYR A 170 4.48 11.09 -15.53
C TYR A 170 4.42 11.80 -16.88
N THR A 171 3.41 12.64 -17.12
CA THR A 171 3.30 13.45 -18.33
C THR A 171 3.68 14.91 -18.12
N ALA A 172 4.21 15.28 -16.95
CA ALA A 172 4.50 16.67 -16.59
C ALA A 172 3.28 17.61 -16.80
N ALA A 173 2.08 17.12 -16.46
CA ALA A 173 0.79 17.79 -16.62
C ALA A 173 0.33 18.02 -18.08
N GLU A 174 0.95 17.37 -19.08
CA GLU A 174 0.50 17.43 -20.48
C GLU A 174 -0.80 16.64 -20.73
N VAL A 175 -1.23 15.81 -19.76
CA VAL A 175 -2.45 15.01 -19.90
C VAL A 175 -3.71 15.86 -19.84
N VAL A 176 -4.65 15.61 -20.76
CA VAL A 176 -5.99 16.21 -20.75
C VAL A 176 -6.88 15.40 -19.78
N VAL A 177 -7.36 16.02 -18.71
CA VAL A 177 -8.14 15.34 -17.68
C VAL A 177 -9.64 15.56 -17.87
N ALA A 178 -10.35 14.52 -18.24
CA ALA A 178 -11.82 14.50 -18.32
C ALA A 178 -12.42 13.96 -17.02
N LYS A 179 -12.70 14.85 -16.06
CA LYS A 179 -13.13 14.50 -14.69
C LYS A 179 -14.61 14.15 -14.57
N SER A 180 -15.46 14.75 -15.36
CA SER A 180 -16.91 14.63 -15.18
C SER A 180 -17.54 13.58 -16.11
N LEU A 181 -18.69 13.07 -15.68
CA LEU A 181 -19.60 12.28 -16.51
C LEU A 181 -20.22 13.12 -17.66
N ASP A 182 -20.08 14.44 -17.55
CA ASP A 182 -20.48 15.35 -18.62
C ASP A 182 -19.42 15.29 -19.73
N ASN A 183 -19.70 14.43 -20.68
CA ASN A 183 -18.84 14.16 -21.82
C ASN A 183 -18.85 15.28 -22.86
N SER A 184 -19.71 16.30 -22.70
CA SER A 184 -19.93 17.32 -23.73
C SER A 184 -18.65 18.10 -24.05
N ALA A 185 -17.96 18.58 -23.03
CA ALA A 185 -16.73 19.37 -23.20
C ALA A 185 -15.58 18.55 -23.83
N ILE A 186 -15.43 17.28 -23.40
CA ILE A 186 -14.37 16.44 -23.98
C ILE A 186 -14.74 15.96 -25.38
N GLN A 187 -16.01 15.66 -25.63
CA GLN A 187 -16.48 15.32 -26.97
C GLN A 187 -16.31 16.51 -27.93
N GLN A 188 -16.61 17.72 -27.48
CA GLN A 188 -16.34 18.92 -28.25
C GLN A 188 -14.85 19.08 -28.52
N TYR A 189 -13.99 18.93 -27.51
CA TYR A 189 -12.54 18.97 -27.66
C TYR A 189 -12.01 17.97 -28.70
N LEU A 190 -12.54 16.77 -28.73
CA LEU A 190 -12.18 15.73 -29.70
C LEU A 190 -12.72 16.03 -31.11
N ARG A 191 -13.98 16.51 -31.23
CA ARG A 191 -14.60 16.87 -32.51
C ARG A 191 -13.91 18.05 -33.20
N GLU A 192 -13.40 18.99 -32.42
CA GLU A 192 -12.64 20.14 -32.96
C GLU A 192 -11.27 19.74 -33.54
N ARG A 193 -10.86 18.48 -33.33
CA ARG A 193 -9.54 17.96 -33.75
C ARG A 193 -9.66 16.59 -34.41
N PRO A 194 -10.46 16.43 -35.48
CA PRO A 194 -10.80 15.13 -36.08
C PRO A 194 -9.55 14.43 -36.66
N ASP A 195 -8.55 15.19 -37.10
CA ASP A 195 -7.32 14.65 -37.71
C ASP A 195 -6.27 14.23 -36.69
N ARG A 196 -6.54 14.42 -35.39
CA ARG A 196 -5.60 14.06 -34.34
C ARG A 196 -5.91 12.69 -33.76
N ARG A 197 -4.87 11.93 -33.51
CA ARG A 197 -4.96 10.69 -32.75
C ARG A 197 -4.85 11.00 -31.27
N PHE A 198 -5.76 10.42 -30.48
CA PHE A 198 -5.76 10.50 -29.02
C PHE A 198 -5.49 9.16 -28.41
N PHE A 199 -4.80 9.16 -27.29
CA PHE A 199 -4.63 8.00 -26.42
C PHE A 199 -5.50 8.19 -25.17
N PHE A 200 -6.16 7.14 -24.72
CA PHE A 200 -6.98 7.20 -23.52
C PHE A 200 -6.39 6.33 -22.42
N ILE A 201 -6.33 6.87 -21.20
CA ILE A 201 -6.06 6.11 -20.01
C ILE A 201 -7.31 6.15 -19.11
N THR A 202 -7.78 4.96 -18.69
CA THR A 202 -8.99 4.81 -17.87
C THR A 202 -8.93 3.54 -17.06
N GLU A 203 -9.82 3.40 -16.09
CA GLU A 203 -10.04 2.14 -15.38
C GLU A 203 -10.75 1.13 -16.30
N ARG A 204 -10.45 -0.15 -16.13
CA ARG A 204 -11.06 -1.22 -16.91
C ARG A 204 -12.60 -1.23 -16.80
N SER A 205 -13.13 -0.94 -15.61
CA SER A 205 -14.56 -0.82 -15.34
C SER A 205 -15.24 0.30 -16.14
N ARG A 206 -14.49 1.33 -16.54
CA ARG A 206 -15.00 2.50 -17.28
C ARG A 206 -14.75 2.41 -18.79
N TYR A 207 -13.99 1.41 -19.23
CA TYR A 207 -13.72 1.21 -20.65
C TYR A 207 -14.98 1.11 -21.53
N PRO A 208 -16.09 0.48 -21.11
CA PRO A 208 -17.32 0.45 -21.90
C PRO A 208 -17.88 1.83 -22.23
N SER A 209 -17.70 2.82 -21.34
CA SER A 209 -18.18 4.19 -21.57
C SER A 209 -17.41 4.96 -22.66
N LEU A 210 -16.25 4.46 -23.09
CA LEU A 210 -15.51 5.01 -24.23
C LEU A 210 -16.01 4.51 -25.59
N ARG A 211 -16.78 3.41 -25.62
CA ARG A 211 -17.26 2.81 -26.87
C ARG A 211 -18.62 3.35 -27.32
N ASN A 212 -19.34 3.98 -26.40
CA ASN A 212 -20.65 4.60 -26.64
C ASN A 212 -20.47 6.12 -26.83
#